data_9edf1834ea495f5372d366eb32ea7241
#
_entry.id   9edf1834ea495f5372d366eb32ea7241
#
_cell.length_a   1.000
_cell.length_b   1.000
_cell.length_c   1.000
_cell.angle_alpha   90.00
_cell.angle_beta   90.00
_cell.angle_gamma   90.00
#
_symmetry.space_group_name_H-M   'P 1'
#
loop_
_entity.id
_entity.type
_entity.pdbx_description
1 polymer ?
#
loop_
_entity_poly.entity_id
_entity_poly.type
_entity_poly.pdbx_seq_one_letter_code
_entity_poly.pdbx_strand_id
1 'polypeptide(L)'
;MRPDRNSIYNAVIKRMVRESLEQKEEDFAIAHAQDSDAELLTYLRRCAAELKHSPWPREIVGWKYLTERFEDWNEMLKKAHLPMPTTPNKVSSFQLVLEETKYQKQVYRLRKEEKKARAAERRILQTEKQAE
;
A
#
# COMPACT_ATOMS: atom_id res chain seq x y z
N MET A 1 -17.68 -15.34 -16.04
CA MET A 1 -18.05 -15.23 -14.64
C MET A 1 -18.17 -13.76 -14.26
N ARG A 2 -19.33 -13.31 -13.88
CA ARG A 2 -19.50 -11.93 -13.43
C ARG A 2 -18.91 -11.81 -12.02
N PRO A 3 -18.09 -10.77 -11.72
CA PRO A 3 -17.64 -10.54 -10.37
C PRO A 3 -18.84 -10.25 -9.47
N ASP A 4 -18.88 -10.87 -8.30
CA ASP A 4 -19.92 -10.65 -7.30
C ASP A 4 -19.91 -9.17 -6.88
N ARG A 5 -21.06 -8.60 -6.54
CA ARG A 5 -21.18 -7.25 -5.98
C ARG A 5 -20.26 -7.02 -4.79
N ASN A 6 -20.13 -8.02 -3.92
CA ASN A 6 -19.26 -7.99 -2.75
C ASN A 6 -17.79 -7.91 -3.14
N SER A 7 -17.37 -8.60 -4.23
CA SER A 7 -16.00 -8.56 -4.76
C SER A 7 -15.63 -7.17 -5.26
N ILE A 8 -16.53 -6.51 -5.99
CA ILE A 8 -16.32 -5.14 -6.49
C ILE A 8 -16.25 -4.14 -5.33
N TYR A 9 -17.16 -4.25 -4.38
CA TYR A 9 -17.20 -3.41 -3.18
C TYR A 9 -15.93 -3.56 -2.36
N ASN A 10 -15.49 -4.78 -2.11
CA ASN A 10 -14.26 -5.06 -1.39
C ASN A 10 -13.02 -4.51 -2.11
N ALA A 11 -12.95 -4.62 -3.44
CA ALA A 11 -11.86 -4.07 -4.23
C ALA A 11 -11.80 -2.53 -4.12
N VAL A 12 -12.93 -1.86 -4.13
CA VAL A 12 -13.01 -0.40 -3.95
C VAL A 12 -12.53 0.00 -2.56
N ILE A 13 -13.00 -0.68 -1.51
CA ILE A 13 -12.58 -0.40 -0.13
C ILE A 13 -11.07 -0.61 0.04
N LYS A 14 -10.53 -1.72 -0.47
CA LYS A 14 -9.10 -2.01 -0.40
C LYS A 14 -8.27 -0.94 -1.09
N ARG A 15 -8.72 -0.43 -2.23
CA ARG A 15 -8.08 0.67 -2.94
C ARG A 15 -8.11 1.96 -2.13
N MET A 16 -9.24 2.30 -1.53
CA MET A 16 -9.39 3.49 -0.68
C MET A 16 -8.46 3.43 0.54
N VAL A 17 -8.36 2.28 1.17
CA VAL A 17 -7.45 2.06 2.31
C VAL A 17 -6.00 2.26 1.89
N ARG A 18 -5.60 1.68 0.75
CA ARG A 18 -4.24 1.83 0.22
C ARG A 18 -3.90 3.27 -0.08
N GLU A 19 -4.78 3.99 -0.79
CA GLU A 19 -4.58 5.39 -1.13
C GLU A 19 -4.49 6.27 0.12
N SER A 20 -5.33 5.98 1.11
CA SER A 20 -5.30 6.68 2.41
C SER A 20 -3.97 6.45 3.14
N LEU A 21 -3.45 5.23 3.15
CA LEU A 21 -2.17 4.91 3.78
C LEU A 21 -1.00 5.57 3.05
N GLU A 22 -0.99 5.56 1.72
CA GLU A 22 0.02 6.23 0.91
C GLU A 22 0.01 7.74 1.17
N GLN A 23 -1.17 8.34 1.27
CA GLN A 23 -1.31 9.76 1.57
C GLN A 23 -0.79 10.09 2.97
N LYS A 24 -1.07 9.27 3.96
CA LYS A 24 -0.55 9.44 5.33
C LYS A 24 0.97 9.37 5.37
N GLU A 25 1.59 8.48 4.60
CA GLU A 25 3.04 8.39 4.50
C GLU A 25 3.66 9.63 3.85
N GLU A 26 3.06 10.14 2.79
CA GLU A 26 3.49 11.39 2.16
C GLU A 26 3.35 12.58 3.10
N ASP A 27 2.22 12.70 3.78
CA ASP A 27 1.94 13.78 4.75
C ASP A 27 2.95 13.74 5.91
N PHE A 28 3.27 12.55 6.39
CA PHE A 28 4.29 12.37 7.43
C PHE A 28 5.66 12.84 6.96
N ALA A 29 6.08 12.46 5.76
CA ALA A 29 7.37 12.85 5.21
C ALA A 29 7.48 14.37 5.08
N ILE A 30 6.42 15.04 4.65
CA ILE A 30 6.37 16.51 4.54
C ILE A 30 6.41 17.16 5.92
N ALA A 31 5.58 16.68 6.86
CA ALA A 31 5.48 17.24 8.20
C ALA A 31 6.77 17.10 9.02
N HIS A 32 7.51 16.02 8.82
CA HIS A 32 8.71 15.67 9.60
C HIS A 32 10.03 15.84 8.84
N ALA A 33 10.01 16.47 7.66
CA ALA A 33 11.20 16.66 6.83
C ALA A 33 12.32 17.44 7.54
N GLN A 34 11.95 18.35 8.45
CA GLN A 34 12.88 19.17 9.21
C GLN A 34 13.18 18.64 10.62
N ASP A 35 12.60 17.52 10.99
CA ASP A 35 12.80 16.93 12.31
C ASP A 35 14.20 16.34 12.44
N SER A 36 14.78 16.48 13.64
CA SER A 36 16.06 15.85 13.98
C SER A 36 15.87 14.33 14.19
N ASP A 37 16.97 13.59 14.13
CA ASP A 37 16.95 12.16 14.41
C ASP A 37 16.42 11.87 15.82
N ALA A 38 16.76 12.72 16.81
CA ALA A 38 16.29 12.58 18.18
C ALA A 38 14.75 12.71 18.27
N GLU A 39 14.17 13.64 17.52
CA GLU A 39 12.72 13.83 17.47
C GLU A 39 12.01 12.64 16.83
N LEU A 40 12.57 12.09 15.76
CA LEU A 40 12.04 10.90 15.09
C LEU A 40 12.14 9.66 15.97
N LEU A 41 13.22 9.50 16.71
CA LEU A 41 13.39 8.39 17.67
C LEU A 41 12.42 8.53 18.84
N THR A 42 12.12 9.75 19.28
CA THR A 42 11.10 10.01 20.29
C THR A 42 9.71 9.60 19.79
N TYR A 43 9.39 9.93 18.55
CA TYR A 43 8.16 9.48 17.91
C TYR A 43 8.06 7.95 17.88
N LEU A 44 9.15 7.28 17.50
CA LEU A 44 9.22 5.82 17.47
C LEU A 44 8.98 5.18 18.84
N ARG A 45 9.60 5.74 19.90
CA ARG A 45 9.38 5.29 21.28
C ARG A 45 7.94 5.46 21.72
N ARG A 46 7.30 6.55 21.31
CA ARG A 46 5.88 6.80 21.59
C ARG A 46 5.00 5.76 20.93
N CYS A 47 5.26 5.43 19.65
CA CYS A 47 4.57 4.38 18.94
C CYS A 47 4.72 3.02 19.62
N ALA A 48 5.94 2.69 20.05
CA ALA A 48 6.22 1.45 20.78
C ALA A 48 5.45 1.38 22.11
N ALA A 49 5.34 2.51 22.84
CA ALA A 49 4.58 2.58 24.08
C ALA A 49 3.09 2.37 23.84
N GLU A 50 2.54 2.95 22.80
CA GLU A 50 1.12 2.77 22.43
C GLU A 50 0.81 1.34 21.99
N LEU A 51 1.71 0.73 21.19
CA LEU A 51 1.57 -0.64 20.73
C LEU A 51 1.87 -1.68 21.80
N LYS A 52 2.60 -1.30 22.86
CA LYS A 52 3.12 -2.18 23.93
C LYS A 52 4.13 -3.23 23.44
N HIS A 53 4.75 -2.98 22.32
CA HIS A 53 5.84 -3.77 21.74
C HIS A 53 6.62 -2.92 20.74
N SER A 54 7.82 -3.34 20.39
CA SER A 54 8.59 -2.67 19.34
C SER A 54 7.86 -2.80 18.00
N PRO A 55 7.72 -1.70 17.23
CA PRO A 55 6.97 -1.73 16.00
C PRO A 55 7.70 -2.44 14.89
N TRP A 56 6.96 -3.17 14.08
CA TRP A 56 7.40 -3.66 12.79
C TRP A 56 7.25 -2.54 11.75
N PRO A 57 8.03 -2.60 10.63
CA PRO A 57 7.71 -1.76 9.49
C PRO A 57 6.24 -1.94 9.10
N ARG A 58 5.59 -0.86 8.70
CA ARG A 58 4.16 -0.83 8.31
C ARG A 58 3.15 -0.91 9.44
N GLU A 59 3.57 -1.10 10.69
CA GLU A 59 2.67 -0.98 11.84
C GLU A 59 2.39 0.47 12.22
N ILE A 60 3.25 1.39 11.86
CA ILE A 60 3.15 2.81 12.23
C ILE A 60 3.14 3.71 11.01
N VAL A 61 2.47 4.84 11.12
CA VAL A 61 2.53 5.89 10.10
C VAL A 61 3.93 6.51 10.12
N GLY A 62 4.50 6.72 8.94
CA GLY A 62 5.85 7.26 8.78
C GLY A 62 6.93 6.20 8.64
N TRP A 63 6.58 4.91 8.65
CA TRP A 63 7.55 3.82 8.55
C TRP A 63 8.42 3.94 7.29
N LYS A 64 7.83 4.38 6.18
CA LYS A 64 8.55 4.52 4.91
C LYS A 64 9.61 5.62 4.98
N TYR A 65 9.24 6.78 5.48
CA TYR A 65 10.16 7.91 5.69
C TYR A 65 11.27 7.55 6.69
N LEU A 66 10.91 6.90 7.79
CA LEU A 66 11.87 6.46 8.81
C LEU A 66 12.86 5.45 8.24
N THR A 67 12.40 4.49 7.44
CA THR A 67 13.26 3.49 6.79
C THR A 67 14.23 4.16 5.83
N GLU A 68 13.78 5.12 5.03
CA GLU A 68 14.64 5.87 4.10
C GLU A 68 15.68 6.69 4.84
N ARG A 69 15.30 7.33 5.94
CA ARG A 69 16.19 8.22 6.70
C ARG A 69 17.25 7.47 7.50
N PHE A 70 16.90 6.37 8.16
CA PHE A 70 17.82 5.58 8.97
C PHE A 70 18.45 4.40 8.22
N GLU A 71 18.04 4.16 6.99
CA GLU A 71 18.50 3.11 6.07
C GLU A 71 18.18 1.68 6.52
N ASP A 72 18.30 1.39 7.83
CA ASP A 72 18.03 0.08 8.41
C ASP A 72 17.06 0.22 9.58
N TRP A 73 15.93 -0.50 9.52
CA TRP A 73 14.92 -0.52 10.57
C TRP A 73 15.47 -1.02 11.91
N ASN A 74 16.26 -2.09 11.88
CA ASN A 74 16.84 -2.69 13.07
C ASN A 74 17.84 -1.75 13.75
N GLU A 75 18.66 -1.06 12.99
CA GLU A 75 19.59 -0.05 13.51
C GLU A 75 18.84 1.13 14.12
N MET A 76 17.73 1.55 13.53
CA MET A 76 16.88 2.58 14.07
C MET A 76 16.29 2.17 15.42
N LEU A 77 15.82 0.95 15.57
CA LEU A 77 15.32 0.42 16.84
C LEU A 77 16.41 0.43 17.92
N LYS A 78 17.63 0.04 17.57
CA LYS A 78 18.78 0.09 18.48
C LYS A 78 19.09 1.51 18.94
N LYS A 79 19.07 2.48 18.04
CA LYS A 79 19.26 3.91 18.37
C LYS A 79 18.17 4.44 19.28
N ALA A 80 16.95 3.93 19.16
CA ALA A 80 15.82 4.28 20.01
C ALA A 80 15.82 3.51 21.35
N HIS A 81 16.79 2.62 21.58
CA HIS A 81 16.86 1.72 22.75
C HIS A 81 15.66 0.79 22.86
N LEU A 82 15.14 0.33 21.70
CA LEU A 82 14.03 -0.61 21.62
C LEU A 82 14.55 -2.01 21.27
N PRO A 83 13.97 -3.07 21.85
CA PRO A 83 14.30 -4.43 21.46
C PRO A 83 13.82 -4.75 20.05
N MET A 84 14.37 -5.82 19.47
CA MET A 84 13.87 -6.35 18.20
C MET A 84 12.41 -6.79 18.34
N PRO A 85 11.55 -6.57 17.32
CA PRO A 85 10.18 -7.02 17.38
C PRO A 85 10.11 -8.56 17.49
N THR A 86 9.40 -9.05 18.50
CA THR A 86 9.22 -10.49 18.75
C THR A 86 7.77 -10.93 18.54
N THR A 87 6.84 -9.96 18.52
CA THR A 87 5.43 -10.24 18.29
C THR A 87 5.18 -10.55 16.81
N PRO A 88 4.16 -11.36 16.48
CA PRO A 88 3.77 -11.55 15.09
C PRO A 88 3.42 -10.22 14.43
N ASN A 89 3.88 -10.03 13.20
CA ASN A 89 3.58 -8.82 12.43
C ASN A 89 2.12 -8.82 11.99
N LYS A 90 1.26 -8.17 12.78
CA LYS A 90 -0.18 -8.09 12.51
C LYS A 90 -0.52 -7.32 11.23
N VAL A 91 0.40 -6.47 10.77
CA VAL A 91 0.22 -5.69 9.55
C VAL A 91 0.46 -6.53 8.30
N SER A 92 1.02 -7.74 8.44
CA SER A 92 1.18 -8.65 7.30
C SER A 92 -0.15 -8.99 6.63
N SER A 93 -1.24 -9.06 7.39
CA SER A 93 -2.59 -9.25 6.82
C SER A 93 -3.03 -8.02 6.02
N PHE A 94 -2.68 -6.82 6.47
CA PHE A 94 -2.92 -5.57 5.75
C PHE A 94 -2.11 -5.52 4.45
N GLN A 95 -0.86 -5.95 4.49
CA GLN A 95 0.00 -6.04 3.33
C GLN A 95 -0.54 -7.04 2.31
N LEU A 96 -0.99 -8.20 2.75
CA LEU A 96 -1.64 -9.20 1.90
C LEU A 96 -2.88 -8.63 1.23
N VAL A 97 -3.69 -7.86 1.96
CA VAL A 97 -4.85 -7.15 1.41
C VAL A 97 -4.42 -6.15 0.34
N LEU A 98 -3.34 -5.39 0.57
CA LEU A 98 -2.82 -4.42 -0.40
C LEU A 98 -2.27 -5.11 -1.66
N GLU A 99 -1.54 -6.20 -1.51
CA GLU A 99 -1.00 -6.99 -2.62
C GLU A 99 -2.12 -7.62 -3.45
N GLU A 100 -3.12 -8.18 -2.79
CA GLU A 100 -4.32 -8.73 -3.45
C GLU A 100 -5.06 -7.65 -4.23
N THR A 101 -5.17 -6.44 -3.68
CA THR A 101 -5.79 -5.30 -4.35
C THR A 101 -5.02 -4.90 -5.60
N LYS A 102 -3.70 -4.87 -5.55
CA LYS A 102 -2.84 -4.61 -6.71
C LYS A 102 -3.05 -5.65 -7.80
N TYR A 103 -3.11 -6.91 -7.41
CA TYR A 103 -3.37 -8.02 -8.33
C TYR A 103 -4.73 -7.89 -9.01
N GLN A 104 -5.79 -7.64 -8.24
CA GLN A 104 -7.15 -7.47 -8.76
C GLN A 104 -7.24 -6.27 -9.71
N LYS A 105 -6.58 -5.17 -9.40
CA LYS A 105 -6.51 -3.98 -10.25
C LYS A 105 -5.84 -4.27 -11.58
N GLN A 106 -4.76 -5.05 -11.56
CA GLN A 106 -4.05 -5.47 -12.76
C GLN A 106 -4.92 -6.37 -13.64
N VAL A 107 -5.58 -7.36 -13.05
CA VAL A 107 -6.51 -8.26 -13.75
C VAL A 107 -7.66 -7.47 -14.38
N TYR A 108 -8.21 -6.51 -13.67
CA TYR A 108 -9.28 -5.64 -14.17
C TYR A 108 -8.83 -4.82 -15.39
N ARG A 109 -7.64 -4.25 -15.34
CA ARG A 109 -7.06 -3.49 -16.47
C ARG A 109 -6.88 -4.37 -17.70
N LEU A 110 -6.32 -5.57 -17.54
CA LEU A 110 -6.12 -6.51 -18.64
C LEU A 110 -7.45 -6.91 -19.28
N ARG A 111 -8.47 -7.20 -18.50
CA ARG A 111 -9.81 -7.52 -19.00
C ARG A 111 -10.44 -6.35 -19.77
N LYS A 112 -10.24 -5.14 -19.30
CA LYS A 112 -10.75 -3.93 -19.95
C LYS A 112 -10.06 -3.70 -21.31
N GLU A 113 -8.75 -3.93 -21.38
CA GLU A 113 -7.97 -3.83 -22.61
C GLU A 113 -8.39 -4.92 -23.62
N GLU A 114 -8.61 -6.15 -23.18
CA GLU A 114 -9.13 -7.23 -24.03
C GLU A 114 -10.51 -6.88 -24.61
N LYS A 115 -11.40 -6.36 -23.81
CA LYS A 115 -12.73 -5.91 -24.29
C LYS A 115 -12.63 -4.81 -25.33
N LYS A 116 -11.73 -3.86 -25.14
CA LYS A 116 -11.49 -2.78 -26.10
C LYS A 116 -10.90 -3.31 -27.40
N ALA A 117 -9.96 -4.23 -27.32
CA ALA A 117 -9.34 -4.87 -28.47
C ALA A 117 -10.38 -5.66 -29.29
N ARG A 118 -11.22 -6.47 -28.64
CA ARG A 118 -12.29 -7.22 -29.29
C ARG A 118 -13.34 -6.30 -29.93
N ALA A 119 -13.71 -5.22 -29.25
CA ALA A 119 -14.65 -4.24 -29.80
C ALA A 119 -14.07 -3.53 -31.05
N ALA A 120 -12.80 -3.19 -31.02
CA ALA A 120 -12.08 -2.60 -32.14
C ALA A 120 -12.01 -3.58 -33.34
N GLU A 121 -11.71 -4.85 -33.11
CA GLU A 121 -11.72 -5.88 -34.16
C GLU A 121 -13.10 -6.04 -34.79
N ARG A 122 -14.16 -6.08 -33.99
CA ARG A 122 -15.53 -6.17 -34.49
C ARG A 122 -15.90 -4.97 -35.36
N ARG A 123 -15.49 -3.77 -34.99
CA ARG A 123 -15.73 -2.55 -35.77
C ARG A 123 -15.01 -2.59 -37.10
N ILE A 124 -13.76 -3.05 -37.13
CA ILE A 124 -12.97 -3.21 -38.35
C ILE A 124 -13.65 -4.21 -39.30
N LEU A 125 -14.04 -5.38 -38.78
CA LEU A 125 -14.75 -6.41 -39.55
C LEU A 125 -16.07 -5.92 -40.13
N GLN A 126 -16.84 -5.15 -39.37
CA GLN A 126 -18.09 -4.56 -39.83
C GLN A 126 -17.87 -3.51 -40.94
N THR A 127 -16.83 -2.70 -40.80
CA THR A 127 -16.45 -1.69 -41.79
C THR A 127 -15.99 -2.35 -43.10
N GLU A 128 -15.22 -3.43 -43.04
CA GLU A 128 -14.80 -4.21 -44.22
C GLU A 128 -16.02 -4.84 -44.93
N LYS A 129 -16.97 -5.40 -44.18
CA LYS A 129 -18.21 -5.93 -44.73
C LYS A 129 -19.09 -4.89 -45.41
N GLN A 130 -19.12 -3.65 -44.90
CA GLN A 130 -19.88 -2.55 -45.46
C GLN A 130 -19.19 -1.93 -46.70
N ALA A 131 -17.88 -2.10 -46.83
CA ALA A 131 -17.10 -1.62 -47.98
C ALA A 131 -17.21 -2.53 -49.22
N GLU A 132 -17.69 -3.77 -49.07
CA GLU A 132 -18.00 -4.68 -50.15
C GLU A 132 -19.42 -4.41 -50.63
#